data_9b2293a81bfb62429a4d49e53427788c
#
_entry.id   9b2293a81bfb62429a4d49e53427788c
#
_cell.length_a   1.000
_cell.length_b   1.000
_cell.length_c   1.000
_cell.angle_alpha   90.00
_cell.angle_beta   90.00
_cell.angle_gamma   90.00
#
_symmetry.space_group_name_H-M   'P 1'
#
loop_
_entity.id
_entity.type
_entity.pdbx_description
1 polymer ?
#
loop_
_entity_poly.entity_id
_entity_poly.type
_entity_poly.pdbx_seq_one_letter_code
_entity_poly.pdbx_strand_id
1 'polypeptide(L)'
;MKRIGAISCAMLLAGCTSSSPPPPSSAPPPPTMTTGRNEPVTLTDTDRAAIETGVRTAIGSPTATFRTMIATKGGDGVVTACGYVNAGSGDTPYVGTLRDGAFTMTRKGGTPEETIATHTACGQKGVHI
;
A
#
# COMPACT_ATOMS: atom_id res chain seq x y z
N MET A 1 82.20 15.33 23.85
CA MET A 1 81.87 16.26 24.94
C MET A 1 80.34 16.17 25.16
N LYS A 2 80.07 15.60 26.37
CA LYS A 2 79.01 16.13 27.30
C LYS A 2 77.61 16.25 26.76
N ARG A 3 76.49 15.80 27.33
CA ARG A 3 76.18 15.23 28.70
C ARG A 3 74.82 14.53 28.52
N ILE A 4 74.61 13.32 28.94
CA ILE A 4 73.95 12.89 30.16
C ILE A 4 72.73 13.77 30.53
N GLY A 5 71.56 13.16 30.42
CA GLY A 5 70.31 13.67 30.98
C GLY A 5 69.35 12.48 31.15
N ALA A 6 69.53 11.78 32.27
CA ALA A 6 68.55 10.83 32.79
C ALA A 6 67.45 11.61 33.50
N ILE A 7 66.25 11.32 33.29
CA ILE A 7 65.12 11.61 34.18
C ILE A 7 64.08 10.52 33.85
N SER A 8 64.04 9.53 34.69
CA SER A 8 63.15 9.36 35.83
C SER A 8 61.74 9.05 35.56
N CYS A 9 61.41 7.81 35.83
CA CYS A 9 60.08 7.23 36.04
C CYS A 9 59.05 8.15 36.67
N ALA A 10 57.88 8.10 36.14
CA ALA A 10 56.66 8.23 36.93
C ALA A 10 55.62 7.24 36.39
N MET A 11 55.51 6.11 37.10
CA MET A 11 54.36 5.25 37.05
C MET A 11 53.17 6.06 37.58
N LEU A 12 52.18 6.28 36.74
CA LEU A 12 50.85 6.67 37.17
C LEU A 12 49.91 5.57 36.77
N LEU A 13 49.57 4.74 37.71
CA LEU A 13 48.41 3.87 37.72
C LEU A 13 47.15 4.75 37.66
N ALA A 14 46.62 4.95 36.49
CA ALA A 14 45.31 5.53 36.35
C ALA A 14 44.30 4.40 36.19
N GLY A 15 43.42 4.30 37.17
CA GLY A 15 42.42 3.25 37.29
C GLY A 15 41.51 3.14 36.10
N CYS A 16 41.22 1.90 35.75
CA CYS A 16 40.08 1.55 34.91
C CYS A 16 38.81 1.92 35.64
N THR A 17 38.28 3.08 35.36
CA THR A 17 36.87 3.35 35.63
C THR A 17 36.08 2.63 34.55
N SER A 18 35.53 1.49 34.91
CA SER A 18 34.50 0.83 34.11
C SER A 18 33.30 1.77 34.05
N SER A 19 33.26 2.61 33.03
CA SER A 19 32.05 3.31 32.69
C SER A 19 31.08 2.27 32.12
N SER A 20 30.12 1.84 32.95
CA SER A 20 29.00 1.06 32.46
C SER A 20 28.32 1.86 31.32
N PRO A 21 28.14 1.25 30.15
CA PRO A 21 27.39 1.94 29.10
C PRO A 21 26.02 2.34 29.65
N PRO A 22 25.53 3.56 29.37
CA PRO A 22 24.21 3.95 29.81
C PRO A 22 23.20 2.93 29.24
N PRO A 23 22.17 2.55 30.02
CA PRO A 23 21.16 1.66 29.51
C PRO A 23 20.61 2.24 28.19
N PRO A 24 20.36 1.40 27.17
CA PRO A 24 19.83 1.89 25.92
C PRO A 24 18.58 2.71 26.26
N SER A 25 18.65 4.00 25.98
CA SER A 25 17.50 4.86 26.09
C SER A 25 16.41 4.18 25.27
N SER A 26 15.27 3.86 25.92
CA SER A 26 14.12 3.31 25.20
C SER A 26 13.76 4.35 24.15
N ALA A 27 14.27 4.16 22.93
CA ALA A 27 13.81 4.96 21.81
C ALA A 27 12.30 4.82 21.78
N PRO A 28 11.53 5.91 21.69
CA PRO A 28 10.09 5.80 21.49
C PRO A 28 9.89 4.86 20.31
N PRO A 29 8.95 3.91 20.39
CA PRO A 29 8.72 3.01 19.28
C PRO A 29 8.55 3.89 18.03
N PRO A 30 9.20 3.55 16.90
CA PRO A 30 9.02 4.32 15.69
C PRO A 30 7.51 4.45 15.48
N PRO A 31 7.01 5.63 15.09
CA PRO A 31 5.59 5.78 14.81
C PRO A 31 5.25 4.61 13.90
N THR A 32 4.33 3.77 14.34
CA THR A 32 3.81 2.70 13.52
C THR A 32 3.23 3.45 12.33
N MET A 33 3.99 3.52 11.24
CA MET A 33 3.40 3.86 9.98
C MET A 33 2.36 2.77 9.78
N THR A 34 1.15 3.09 10.13
CA THR A 34 0.00 2.39 9.61
C THR A 34 0.06 2.70 8.13
N THR A 35 0.91 1.98 7.44
CA THR A 35 0.86 1.88 5.99
C THR A 35 -0.56 1.41 5.77
N GLY A 36 -1.41 2.29 5.25
CA GLY A 36 -2.84 2.06 5.16
C GLY A 36 -3.06 0.73 4.45
N ARG A 37 -3.12 -0.33 5.24
CA ARG A 37 -3.32 -1.66 4.71
C ARG A 37 -4.73 -1.66 4.16
N ASN A 38 -4.82 -1.87 2.85
CA ASN A 38 -6.12 -2.03 2.22
C ASN A 38 -6.77 -3.30 2.79
N GLU A 39 -7.90 -3.15 3.45
CA GLU A 39 -8.63 -4.26 4.06
C GLU A 39 -9.70 -4.78 3.11
N PRO A 40 -9.84 -6.10 2.95
CA PRO A 40 -10.93 -6.68 2.16
C PRO A 40 -12.29 -6.21 2.72
N VAL A 41 -13.19 -5.83 1.82
CA VAL A 41 -14.55 -5.38 2.16
C VAL A 41 -15.57 -6.25 1.43
N THR A 42 -16.57 -6.70 2.18
CA THR A 42 -17.74 -7.33 1.59
C THR A 42 -18.66 -6.24 1.04
N LEU A 43 -18.87 -6.25 -0.27
CA LEU A 43 -19.79 -5.34 -0.94
C LEU A 43 -21.23 -5.71 -0.61
N THR A 44 -22.03 -4.73 -0.25
CA THR A 44 -23.49 -4.87 -0.14
C THR A 44 -24.12 -4.95 -1.55
N ASP A 45 -25.37 -5.37 -1.63
CA ASP A 45 -26.10 -5.38 -2.91
C ASP A 45 -26.21 -3.96 -3.51
N THR A 46 -26.38 -2.96 -2.64
CA THR A 46 -26.40 -1.55 -3.04
C THR A 46 -25.06 -1.12 -3.63
N ASP A 47 -23.94 -1.49 -2.99
CA ASP A 47 -22.60 -1.18 -3.50
C ASP A 47 -22.34 -1.85 -4.84
N ARG A 48 -22.74 -3.12 -4.98
CA ARG A 48 -22.63 -3.84 -6.25
C ARG A 48 -23.42 -3.16 -7.36
N ALA A 49 -24.66 -2.79 -7.09
CA ALA A 49 -25.52 -2.09 -8.05
C ALA A 49 -24.91 -0.73 -8.45
N ALA A 50 -24.33 0.00 -7.51
CA ALA A 50 -23.65 1.27 -7.79
C ALA A 50 -22.42 1.07 -8.67
N ILE A 51 -21.60 0.05 -8.38
CA ILE A 51 -20.42 -0.29 -9.19
C ILE A 51 -20.85 -0.69 -10.61
N GLU A 52 -21.82 -1.59 -10.75
CA GLU A 52 -22.32 -2.02 -12.05
C GLU A 52 -22.85 -0.85 -12.87
N THR A 53 -23.63 0.03 -12.24
CA THR A 53 -24.17 1.23 -12.89
C THR A 53 -23.05 2.16 -13.35
N GLY A 54 -22.08 2.43 -12.48
CA GLY A 54 -20.95 3.29 -12.82
C GLY A 54 -20.08 2.73 -13.94
N VAL A 55 -19.81 1.42 -13.93
CA VAL A 55 -19.07 0.76 -15.01
C VAL A 55 -19.84 0.79 -16.31
N ARG A 56 -21.13 0.38 -16.32
CA ARG A 56 -21.97 0.42 -17.53
C ARG A 56 -22.03 1.81 -18.14
N THR A 57 -22.17 2.82 -17.31
CA THR A 57 -22.17 4.23 -17.76
C THR A 57 -20.83 4.60 -18.40
N ALA A 58 -19.74 4.26 -17.74
CA ALA A 58 -18.39 4.60 -18.21
C ALA A 58 -18.00 3.93 -19.53
N ILE A 59 -18.48 2.69 -19.76
CA ILE A 59 -18.19 1.95 -21.00
C ILE A 59 -19.27 2.12 -22.08
N GLY A 60 -20.38 2.77 -21.76
CA GLY A 60 -21.51 2.95 -22.68
C GLY A 60 -22.25 1.66 -23.06
N SER A 61 -22.23 0.65 -22.15
CA SER A 61 -22.87 -0.64 -22.39
C SER A 61 -23.86 -1.00 -21.29
N PRO A 62 -25.16 -0.72 -21.48
CA PRO A 62 -26.18 -0.98 -20.45
C PRO A 62 -26.41 -2.47 -20.19
N THR A 63 -26.06 -3.35 -21.13
CA THR A 63 -26.26 -4.80 -21.06
C THR A 63 -25.00 -5.56 -20.62
N ALA A 64 -23.94 -4.85 -20.24
CA ALA A 64 -22.69 -5.48 -19.80
C ALA A 64 -22.93 -6.39 -18.60
N THR A 65 -22.30 -7.56 -18.62
CA THR A 65 -22.29 -8.54 -17.52
C THR A 65 -21.01 -8.45 -16.72
N PHE A 66 -21.05 -8.88 -15.47
CA PHE A 66 -19.94 -8.76 -14.54
C PHE A 66 -19.49 -10.12 -14.05
N ARG A 67 -18.17 -10.26 -13.87
CA ARG A 67 -17.54 -11.39 -13.21
C ARG A 67 -16.60 -10.88 -12.15
N THR A 68 -16.42 -11.66 -11.09
CA THR A 68 -15.47 -11.38 -10.03
C THR A 68 -15.43 -9.91 -9.66
N MET A 69 -16.11 -9.54 -8.60
CA MET A 69 -16.10 -8.16 -8.07
C MET A 69 -15.55 -8.22 -6.66
N ILE A 70 -14.35 -7.70 -6.48
CA ILE A 70 -13.63 -7.69 -5.21
C ILE A 70 -13.34 -6.25 -4.83
N ALA A 71 -13.47 -5.94 -3.55
CA ALA A 71 -13.23 -4.60 -3.04
C ALA A 71 -12.33 -4.61 -1.80
N THR A 72 -11.57 -3.53 -1.67
CA THR A 72 -10.77 -3.23 -0.47
C THR A 72 -11.04 -1.81 -0.03
N LYS A 73 -10.91 -1.57 1.26
CA LYS A 73 -11.01 -0.25 1.86
C LYS A 73 -9.63 0.22 2.29
N GLY A 74 -9.21 1.37 1.82
CA GLY A 74 -7.97 2.00 2.23
C GLY A 74 -8.07 2.65 3.60
N GLY A 75 -6.92 2.99 4.17
CA GLY A 75 -6.85 3.72 5.45
C GLY A 75 -7.51 5.10 5.41
N ASP A 76 -7.71 5.66 4.22
CA ASP A 76 -8.45 6.90 3.96
C ASP A 76 -9.98 6.72 3.90
N GLY A 77 -10.46 5.48 4.09
CA GLY A 77 -11.88 5.13 4.02
C GLY A 77 -12.42 4.94 2.61
N VAL A 78 -11.60 5.11 1.57
CA VAL A 78 -12.00 4.92 0.18
C VAL A 78 -12.08 3.45 -0.16
N VAL A 79 -13.19 3.04 -0.73
CA VAL A 79 -13.37 1.68 -1.24
C VAL A 79 -12.92 1.63 -2.69
N THR A 80 -11.96 0.75 -2.98
CA THR A 80 -11.53 0.45 -4.35
C THR A 80 -12.13 -0.88 -4.75
N ALA A 81 -12.81 -0.92 -5.89
CA ALA A 81 -13.37 -2.14 -6.46
C ALA A 81 -12.68 -2.48 -7.78
N CYS A 82 -12.40 -3.76 -7.95
CA CYS A 82 -11.83 -4.36 -9.13
C CYS A 82 -12.69 -5.55 -9.58
N GLY A 83 -12.69 -5.81 -10.86
CA GLY A 83 -13.41 -6.95 -11.41
C GLY A 83 -13.28 -7.03 -12.92
N TYR A 84 -14.12 -7.88 -13.51
CA TYR A 84 -14.21 -8.04 -14.95
C TYR A 84 -15.60 -7.66 -15.42
N VAL A 85 -15.66 -6.96 -16.56
CA VAL A 85 -16.88 -6.61 -17.27
C VAL A 85 -16.80 -7.16 -18.69
N ASN A 86 -17.92 -7.69 -19.16
CA ASN A 86 -18.08 -8.17 -20.54
C ASN A 86 -19.18 -7.38 -21.24
N ALA A 87 -18.76 -6.61 -22.24
CA ALA A 87 -19.65 -5.82 -23.09
C ALA A 87 -19.88 -6.48 -24.47
N GLY A 88 -19.64 -7.79 -24.59
CA GLY A 88 -19.82 -8.56 -25.83
C GLY A 88 -18.52 -8.92 -26.56
N SER A 89 -17.37 -8.35 -26.17
CA SER A 89 -16.06 -8.60 -26.79
C SER A 89 -15.09 -9.41 -25.91
N GLY A 90 -15.59 -9.98 -24.82
CA GLY A 90 -14.79 -10.71 -23.83
C GLY A 90 -14.66 -9.98 -22.51
N ASP A 91 -14.07 -10.67 -21.54
CA ASP A 91 -13.91 -10.14 -20.19
C ASP A 91 -12.77 -9.10 -20.16
N THR A 92 -13.09 -7.92 -19.69
CA THR A 92 -12.19 -6.77 -19.61
C THR A 92 -12.03 -6.37 -18.14
N PRO A 93 -10.80 -6.29 -17.59
CA PRO A 93 -10.62 -5.87 -16.21
C PRO A 93 -10.92 -4.39 -16.03
N TYR A 94 -11.46 -4.03 -14.88
CA TYR A 94 -11.68 -2.65 -14.49
C TYR A 94 -11.25 -2.41 -13.04
N VAL A 95 -10.95 -1.15 -12.73
CA VAL A 95 -10.72 -0.65 -11.37
C VAL A 95 -11.37 0.71 -11.23
N GLY A 96 -11.89 0.97 -10.05
CA GLY A 96 -12.47 2.27 -9.71
C GLY A 96 -12.70 2.41 -8.21
N THR A 97 -13.25 3.56 -7.84
CA THR A 97 -13.52 3.91 -6.45
C THR A 97 -15.00 4.11 -6.21
N LEU A 98 -15.46 3.60 -5.08
CA LEU A 98 -16.82 3.81 -4.57
C LEU A 98 -16.76 4.84 -3.44
N ARG A 99 -17.48 5.94 -3.60
CA ARG A 99 -17.64 6.99 -2.60
C ARG A 99 -19.10 7.41 -2.54
N ASP A 100 -19.64 7.49 -1.34
CA ASP A 100 -21.01 7.98 -1.09
C ASP A 100 -22.07 7.30 -1.99
N GLY A 101 -21.90 6.00 -2.22
CA GLY A 101 -22.80 5.22 -3.08
C GLY A 101 -22.66 5.47 -4.59
N ALA A 102 -21.65 6.21 -5.02
CA ALA A 102 -21.34 6.46 -6.42
C ALA A 102 -19.99 5.81 -6.79
N PHE A 103 -19.99 5.08 -7.90
CA PHE A 103 -18.76 4.45 -8.43
C PHE A 103 -18.19 5.25 -9.58
N THR A 104 -16.89 5.53 -9.50
CA THR A 104 -16.13 6.16 -10.57
C THR A 104 -15.06 5.18 -11.06
N MET A 105 -15.18 4.77 -12.31
CA MET A 105 -14.16 3.94 -12.95
C MET A 105 -12.92 4.78 -13.24
N THR A 106 -11.76 4.33 -12.75
CA THR A 106 -10.49 5.05 -12.94
C THR A 106 -9.66 4.46 -14.06
N ARG A 107 -9.82 3.17 -14.33
CA ARG A 107 -9.11 2.47 -15.40
C ARG A 107 -9.88 1.26 -15.87
N LYS A 108 -9.69 0.93 -17.14
CA LYS A 108 -10.22 -0.26 -17.80
C LYS A 108 -9.14 -0.85 -18.70
N GLY A 109 -9.07 -2.18 -18.80
CA GLY A 109 -8.33 -2.86 -19.84
C GLY A 109 -9.04 -2.75 -21.19
N GLY A 110 -8.32 -3.09 -22.23
CA GLY A 110 -8.83 -3.09 -23.62
C GLY A 110 -7.70 -3.49 -24.55
N THR A 111 -6.52 -2.93 -24.36
CA THR A 111 -5.25 -3.39 -24.95
C THR A 111 -4.49 -4.25 -23.93
N PRO A 112 -3.47 -5.02 -24.35
CA PRO A 112 -2.59 -5.75 -23.42
C PRO A 112 -1.95 -4.85 -22.37
N GLU A 113 -1.50 -3.67 -22.74
CA GLU A 113 -0.86 -2.70 -21.84
C GLU A 113 -1.86 -2.16 -20.81
N GLU A 114 -3.06 -1.80 -21.23
CA GLU A 114 -4.13 -1.33 -20.34
C GLU A 114 -4.57 -2.42 -19.39
N THR A 115 -4.62 -3.66 -19.84
CA THR A 115 -4.96 -4.83 -19.03
C THR A 115 -3.92 -5.01 -17.93
N ILE A 116 -2.63 -5.01 -18.27
CA ILE A 116 -1.53 -5.10 -17.30
C ILE A 116 -1.59 -3.93 -16.31
N ALA A 117 -1.79 -2.71 -16.80
CA ALA A 117 -1.88 -1.53 -15.95
C ALA A 117 -3.08 -1.58 -15.00
N THR A 118 -4.21 -2.14 -15.43
CA THR A 118 -5.40 -2.32 -14.60
C THR A 118 -5.17 -3.37 -13.51
N HIS A 119 -4.58 -4.52 -13.86
CA HIS A 119 -4.19 -5.54 -12.88
C HIS A 119 -3.19 -5.00 -11.86
N THR A 120 -2.19 -4.23 -12.32
CA THR A 120 -1.22 -3.59 -11.44
C THR A 120 -1.90 -2.62 -10.46
N ALA A 121 -2.82 -1.79 -10.95
CA ALA A 121 -3.57 -0.86 -10.11
C ALA A 121 -4.43 -1.58 -9.07
N CYS A 122 -5.06 -2.70 -9.41
CA CYS A 122 -5.78 -3.55 -8.47
C CYS A 122 -4.83 -4.17 -7.43
N GLY A 123 -3.70 -4.73 -7.87
CA GLY A 123 -2.70 -5.34 -7.00
C GLY A 123 -2.13 -4.35 -5.97
N GLN A 124 -1.89 -3.10 -6.36
CA GLN A 124 -1.45 -2.03 -5.46
C GLN A 124 -2.48 -1.72 -4.35
N LYS A 125 -3.73 -2.06 -4.58
CA LYS A 125 -4.82 -1.93 -3.60
C LYS A 125 -5.11 -3.24 -2.86
N GLY A 126 -4.26 -4.26 -3.04
CA GLY A 126 -4.42 -5.56 -2.41
C GLY A 126 -5.52 -6.43 -3.03
N VAL A 127 -5.96 -6.11 -4.25
CA VAL A 127 -6.95 -6.89 -4.98
C VAL A 127 -6.27 -7.66 -6.11
N HIS A 128 -6.41 -8.97 -6.08
CA HIS A 128 -5.93 -9.86 -7.13
C HIS A 128 -7.12 -10.44 -7.89
N ILE A 129 -7.24 -10.10 -9.18
CA ILE A 129 -8.29 -10.55 -10.10
C ILE A 129 -7.70 -11.31 -11.28
#